data_a64a18e08245201632159da6886cfb69
#
_entry.id   a64a18e08245201632159da6886cfb69
#
_cell.length_a   1.000
_cell.length_b   1.000
_cell.length_c   1.000
_cell.angle_alpha   90.00
_cell.angle_beta   90.00
_cell.angle_gamma   90.00
#
_symmetry.space_group_name_H-M   'P 1'
#
loop_
_entity.id
_entity.type
_entity.pdbx_description
1 polymer ?
#
loop_
_entity_poly.entity_id
_entity_poly.type
_entity_poly.pdbx_seq_one_letter_code
_entity_poly.pdbx_strand_id
1 'polypeptide(L)'
;MEEHQDHSLGGRVFQKIREDILNGKYKENDELRENTIGKELGVSRTPVREALRQLELEGLVAIIPNRGAYVTGISHKDIWDIYKIRSMLEGLCARWATENITEAQIDELEETILLSEFQMKKESGFNAEQVAALDGRFHAILYDASGSRILSHVLTDFHNYVQTARRTSIVSEDRARKSIREHRQILRAIHDRDA
;
A
#
# COMPACT_ATOMS: atom_id res chain seq x y z
N MET A 1 -15.04 15.32 5.41
CA MET A 1 -16.16 14.91 4.50
C MET A 1 -15.88 13.61 3.75
N GLU A 2 -14.71 12.97 3.94
CA GLU A 2 -14.27 11.75 3.23
C GLU A 2 -14.55 10.44 3.99
N GLU A 3 -14.79 10.46 5.30
CA GLU A 3 -15.15 9.24 6.06
C GLU A 3 -16.50 8.61 5.65
N HIS A 4 -17.38 9.35 4.97
CA HIS A 4 -18.66 8.81 4.51
C HIS A 4 -18.60 8.01 3.19
N GLN A 5 -17.51 8.09 2.40
CA GLN A 5 -17.39 7.33 1.15
C GLN A 5 -16.99 5.86 1.37
N ASP A 6 -16.15 5.58 2.36
CA ASP A 6 -15.68 4.21 2.64
C ASP A 6 -16.78 3.27 3.18
N HIS A 7 -17.80 3.81 3.83
CA HIS A 7 -18.93 3.03 4.36
C HIS A 7 -20.07 2.85 3.36
N SER A 8 -20.06 3.55 2.22
CA SER A 8 -21.05 3.38 1.18
C SER A 8 -20.89 2.02 0.48
N LEU A 9 -22.01 1.51 -0.08
CA LEU A 9 -21.94 0.27 -0.87
C LEU A 9 -20.97 0.42 -2.06
N GLY A 10 -21.00 1.59 -2.71
CA GLY A 10 -20.06 1.92 -3.80
C GLY A 10 -18.60 1.95 -3.35
N GLY A 11 -18.30 2.55 -2.19
CA GLY A 11 -16.96 2.58 -1.62
C GLY A 11 -16.41 1.19 -1.33
N ARG A 12 -17.22 0.31 -0.71
CA ARG A 12 -16.81 -1.10 -0.48
C ARG A 12 -16.55 -1.86 -1.77
N VAL A 13 -17.38 -1.66 -2.80
CA VAL A 13 -17.19 -2.28 -4.12
C VAL A 13 -15.93 -1.75 -4.77
N PHE A 14 -15.66 -0.45 -4.70
CA PHE A 14 -14.45 0.18 -5.19
C PHE A 14 -13.20 -0.40 -4.53
N GLN A 15 -13.14 -0.43 -3.20
CA GLN A 15 -12.01 -0.99 -2.47
C GLN A 15 -11.78 -2.47 -2.83
N LYS A 16 -12.86 -3.25 -2.93
CA LYS A 16 -12.75 -4.66 -3.28
C LYS A 16 -12.20 -4.88 -4.70
N ILE A 17 -12.68 -4.14 -5.70
CA ILE A 17 -12.15 -4.26 -7.07
C ILE A 17 -10.70 -3.76 -7.14
N ARG A 18 -10.39 -2.65 -6.44
CA ARG A 18 -9.03 -2.11 -6.33
C ARG A 18 -8.06 -3.14 -5.77
N GLU A 19 -8.41 -3.77 -4.64
CA GLU A 19 -7.61 -4.85 -4.05
C GLU A 19 -7.46 -6.04 -5.00
N ASP A 20 -8.53 -6.46 -5.67
CA ASP A 20 -8.51 -7.57 -6.62
C ASP A 20 -7.58 -7.31 -7.83
N ILE A 21 -7.55 -6.05 -8.33
CA ILE A 21 -6.60 -5.61 -9.36
C ILE A 21 -5.18 -5.63 -8.80
N LEU A 22 -4.97 -4.96 -7.67
CA LEU A 22 -3.66 -4.86 -7.03
C LEU A 22 -3.11 -6.22 -6.61
N ASN A 23 -3.93 -7.17 -6.21
CA ASN A 23 -3.54 -8.53 -5.87
C ASN A 23 -3.38 -9.46 -7.10
N GLY A 24 -3.59 -8.94 -8.32
CA GLY A 24 -3.40 -9.69 -9.55
C GLY A 24 -4.50 -10.71 -9.87
N LYS A 25 -5.66 -10.64 -9.20
CA LYS A 25 -6.85 -11.41 -9.57
C LYS A 25 -7.33 -11.01 -10.96
N TYR A 26 -7.31 -9.70 -11.24
CA TYR A 26 -7.51 -9.15 -12.57
C TYR A 26 -6.16 -8.70 -13.14
N LYS A 27 -5.85 -9.15 -14.35
CA LYS A 27 -4.60 -8.83 -15.06
C LYS A 27 -4.80 -7.66 -16.00
N GLU A 28 -3.71 -7.06 -16.44
CA GLU A 28 -3.73 -6.05 -17.50
C GLU A 28 -4.49 -6.55 -18.73
N ASN A 29 -5.38 -5.72 -19.27
CA ASN A 29 -6.33 -5.98 -20.34
C ASN A 29 -7.50 -6.92 -20.02
N ASP A 30 -7.67 -7.38 -18.78
CA ASP A 30 -8.88 -8.12 -18.40
C ASP A 30 -10.11 -7.20 -18.44
N GLU A 31 -11.22 -7.74 -18.98
CA GLU A 31 -12.51 -7.03 -19.04
C GLU A 31 -13.24 -7.12 -17.69
N LEU A 32 -13.54 -5.97 -17.11
CA LEU A 32 -14.30 -5.85 -15.86
C LEU A 32 -15.80 -5.70 -16.14
N ARG A 33 -16.52 -6.83 -16.21
CA ARG A 33 -17.95 -6.85 -16.55
C ARG A 33 -18.82 -6.52 -15.35
N GLU A 34 -19.58 -5.40 -15.41
CA GLU A 34 -20.48 -4.95 -14.35
C GLU A 34 -21.40 -6.07 -13.83
N ASN A 35 -21.96 -6.88 -14.74
CA ASN A 35 -22.88 -7.97 -14.37
C ASN A 35 -22.18 -9.10 -13.59
N THR A 36 -20.97 -9.45 -13.98
CA THR A 36 -20.19 -10.52 -13.34
C THR A 36 -19.79 -10.08 -11.94
N ILE A 37 -19.19 -8.89 -11.82
CA ILE A 37 -18.76 -8.34 -10.54
C ILE A 37 -19.96 -8.11 -9.62
N GLY A 38 -21.07 -7.58 -10.15
CA GLY A 38 -22.29 -7.39 -9.37
C GLY A 38 -22.84 -8.70 -8.78
N LYS A 39 -22.81 -9.80 -9.55
CA LYS A 39 -23.20 -11.12 -9.06
C LYS A 39 -22.25 -11.66 -8.01
N GLU A 40 -20.94 -11.54 -8.22
CA GLU A 40 -19.91 -12.00 -7.28
C GLU A 40 -20.00 -11.27 -5.93
N LEU A 41 -20.27 -9.96 -5.95
CA LEU A 41 -20.34 -9.13 -4.75
C LEU A 41 -21.76 -9.00 -4.16
N GLY A 42 -22.77 -9.61 -4.79
CA GLY A 42 -24.16 -9.53 -4.34
C GLY A 42 -24.76 -8.11 -4.42
N VAL A 43 -24.33 -7.32 -5.41
CA VAL A 43 -24.77 -5.93 -5.59
C VAL A 43 -25.37 -5.68 -6.98
N SER A 44 -26.12 -4.58 -7.13
CA SER A 44 -26.61 -4.13 -8.43
C SER A 44 -25.48 -3.55 -9.30
N ARG A 45 -25.75 -3.27 -10.56
CA ARG A 45 -24.76 -2.70 -11.51
C ARG A 45 -24.34 -1.28 -11.14
N THR A 46 -25.21 -0.49 -10.53
CA THR A 46 -24.95 0.93 -10.23
C THR A 46 -23.69 1.12 -9.37
N PRO A 47 -23.56 0.52 -8.15
CA PRO A 47 -22.37 0.66 -7.34
C PRO A 47 -21.10 0.12 -8.03
N VAL A 48 -21.22 -0.92 -8.88
CA VAL A 48 -20.06 -1.43 -9.66
C VAL A 48 -19.62 -0.38 -10.69
N ARG A 49 -20.54 0.24 -11.40
CA ARG A 49 -20.23 1.29 -12.38
C ARG A 49 -19.59 2.51 -11.73
N GLU A 50 -20.08 2.92 -10.58
CA GLU A 50 -19.49 4.02 -9.80
C GLU A 50 -18.05 3.67 -9.37
N ALA A 51 -17.85 2.46 -8.87
CA ALA A 51 -16.53 1.97 -8.51
C ALA A 51 -15.56 1.94 -9.70
N LEU A 52 -16.00 1.46 -10.87
CA LEU A 52 -15.18 1.43 -12.08
C LEU A 52 -14.80 2.85 -12.56
N ARG A 53 -15.70 3.84 -12.43
CA ARG A 53 -15.36 5.23 -12.73
C ARG A 53 -14.33 5.82 -11.78
N GLN A 54 -14.40 5.47 -10.48
CA GLN A 54 -13.38 5.88 -9.52
C GLN A 54 -12.02 5.24 -9.83
N LEU A 55 -12.01 3.96 -10.19
CA LEU A 55 -10.80 3.25 -10.61
C LEU A 55 -10.21 3.83 -11.92
N GLU A 56 -11.06 4.35 -12.82
CA GLU A 56 -10.59 5.07 -14.01
C GLU A 56 -9.88 6.37 -13.64
N LEU A 57 -10.38 7.11 -12.65
CA LEU A 57 -9.72 8.32 -12.14
C LEU A 57 -8.36 8.00 -11.48
N GLU A 58 -8.22 6.83 -10.86
CA GLU A 58 -6.94 6.32 -10.34
C GLU A 58 -6.01 5.76 -11.43
N GLY A 59 -6.49 5.64 -12.67
CA GLY A 59 -5.71 5.08 -13.78
C GLY A 59 -5.57 3.56 -13.75
N LEU A 60 -6.26 2.85 -12.85
CA LEU A 60 -6.23 1.38 -12.76
C LEU A 60 -7.13 0.69 -13.78
N VAL A 61 -8.10 1.43 -14.31
CA VAL A 61 -9.10 0.95 -15.28
C VAL A 61 -9.21 1.96 -16.41
N ALA A 62 -9.45 1.49 -17.63
CA ALA A 62 -9.83 2.31 -18.77
C ALA A 62 -11.27 1.94 -19.16
N ILE A 63 -12.17 2.93 -19.22
CA ILE A 63 -13.55 2.76 -19.72
C ILE A 63 -13.59 3.13 -21.19
N ILE A 64 -13.77 2.14 -22.05
CA ILE A 64 -13.84 2.33 -23.50
C ILE A 64 -15.32 2.43 -23.92
N PRO A 65 -15.77 3.55 -24.51
CA PRO A 65 -17.16 3.72 -24.94
C PRO A 65 -17.63 2.53 -25.80
N ASN A 66 -18.80 1.99 -25.46
CA ASN A 66 -19.43 0.84 -26.11
C ASN A 66 -18.63 -0.48 -26.08
N ARG A 67 -17.49 -0.56 -25.37
CA ARG A 67 -16.66 -1.76 -25.28
C ARG A 67 -16.52 -2.30 -23.85
N GLY A 68 -16.71 -1.46 -22.82
CA GLY A 68 -16.63 -1.85 -21.43
C GLY A 68 -15.46 -1.26 -20.68
N ALA A 69 -15.19 -1.79 -19.49
CA ALA A 69 -14.09 -1.41 -18.62
C ALA A 69 -12.98 -2.48 -18.67
N TYR A 70 -11.75 -2.04 -18.74
CA TYR A 70 -10.57 -2.92 -18.84
C TYR A 70 -9.51 -2.51 -17.84
N VAL A 71 -8.82 -3.48 -17.25
CA VAL A 71 -7.70 -3.23 -16.34
C VAL A 71 -6.54 -2.65 -17.12
N THR A 72 -6.07 -1.48 -16.71
CA THR A 72 -4.85 -0.84 -17.27
C THR A 72 -3.59 -1.41 -16.62
N GLY A 73 -3.73 -1.84 -15.35
CA GLY A 73 -2.58 -2.26 -14.55
C GLY A 73 -1.68 -1.10 -14.14
N ILE A 74 -0.52 -1.44 -13.60
CA ILE A 74 0.54 -0.48 -13.23
C ILE A 74 1.77 -0.83 -14.05
N SER A 75 2.20 0.08 -14.93
CA SER A 75 3.36 -0.14 -15.77
C SER A 75 4.67 -0.13 -14.95
N HIS A 76 5.73 -0.76 -15.48
CA HIS A 76 7.07 -0.66 -14.88
C HIS A 76 7.54 0.79 -14.74
N LYS A 77 7.13 1.67 -15.66
CA LYS A 77 7.45 3.10 -15.58
C LYS A 77 6.74 3.75 -14.42
N ASP A 78 5.46 3.45 -14.19
CA ASP A 78 4.70 4.01 -13.06
C ASP A 78 5.31 3.60 -11.73
N ILE A 79 5.69 2.32 -11.59
CA ILE A 79 6.40 1.83 -10.39
C ILE A 79 7.72 2.57 -10.18
N TRP A 80 8.48 2.82 -11.25
CA TRP A 80 9.72 3.59 -11.16
C TRP A 80 9.49 5.04 -10.73
N ASP A 81 8.47 5.68 -11.28
CA ASP A 81 8.09 7.05 -10.91
C ASP A 81 7.59 7.10 -9.46
N ILE A 82 6.79 6.13 -9.01
CA ILE A 82 6.37 5.98 -7.60
C ILE A 82 7.58 5.86 -6.68
N TYR A 83 8.58 5.04 -7.01
CA TYR A 83 9.79 4.92 -6.18
C TYR A 83 10.53 6.24 -6.02
N LYS A 84 10.65 7.03 -7.08
CA LYS A 84 11.30 8.36 -7.03
C LYS A 84 10.53 9.34 -6.16
N ILE A 85 9.20 9.43 -6.36
CA ILE A 85 8.33 10.32 -5.60
C ILE A 85 8.33 9.92 -4.12
N ARG A 86 8.19 8.63 -3.82
CA ARG A 86 8.28 8.10 -2.45
C ARG A 86 9.57 8.48 -1.76
N SER A 87 10.70 8.31 -2.42
CA SER A 87 12.02 8.64 -1.84
C SER A 87 12.08 10.10 -1.35
N MET A 88 11.46 11.03 -2.06
CA MET A 88 11.39 12.44 -1.66
C MET A 88 10.40 12.66 -0.51
N LEU A 89 9.21 12.06 -0.60
CA LEU A 89 8.15 12.23 0.39
C LEU A 89 8.43 11.48 1.69
N GLU A 90 9.08 10.32 1.64
CA GLU A 90 9.47 9.55 2.83
C GLU A 90 10.51 10.30 3.66
N GLY A 91 11.44 11.01 3.04
CA GLY A 91 12.37 11.90 3.77
C GLY A 91 11.65 13.02 4.51
N LEU A 92 10.67 13.67 3.86
CA LEU A 92 9.83 14.68 4.50
C LEU A 92 8.99 14.07 5.64
N CYS A 93 8.42 12.88 5.40
CA CYS A 93 7.63 12.15 6.40
C CYS A 93 8.46 11.80 7.64
N ALA A 94 9.65 11.25 7.45
CA ALA A 94 10.56 10.90 8.55
C ALA A 94 10.94 12.13 9.39
N ARG A 95 11.21 13.26 8.73
CA ARG A 95 11.49 14.53 9.41
C ARG A 95 10.31 14.95 10.30
N TRP A 96 9.10 15.00 9.74
CA TRP A 96 7.92 15.40 10.51
C TRP A 96 7.56 14.36 11.60
N ALA A 97 7.78 13.07 11.33
CA ALA A 97 7.62 12.04 12.35
C ALA A 97 8.58 12.27 13.52
N THR A 98 9.86 12.58 13.27
CA THR A 98 10.84 12.87 14.32
C THR A 98 10.41 14.03 15.22
N GLU A 99 9.69 15.03 14.68
CA GLU A 99 9.17 16.17 15.42
C GLU A 99 7.93 15.83 16.27
N ASN A 100 7.07 14.92 15.81
CA ASN A 100 5.73 14.68 16.36
C ASN A 100 5.52 13.33 17.03
N ILE A 101 6.41 12.36 16.83
CA ILE A 101 6.24 10.98 17.30
C ILE A 101 6.15 10.89 18.81
N THR A 102 5.24 10.07 19.31
CA THR A 102 5.05 9.76 20.73
C THR A 102 5.93 8.59 21.17
N GLU A 103 6.22 8.49 22.47
CA GLU A 103 6.96 7.35 23.05
C GLU A 103 6.27 6.01 22.73
N ALA A 104 4.94 5.95 22.79
CA ALA A 104 4.19 4.74 22.46
C ALA A 104 4.41 4.30 20.99
N GLN A 105 4.49 5.26 20.05
CA GLN A 105 4.77 4.95 18.65
C GLN A 105 6.24 4.53 18.44
N ILE A 106 7.18 5.05 19.23
CA ILE A 106 8.58 4.60 19.24
C ILE A 106 8.66 3.14 19.69
N ASP A 107 7.97 2.80 20.79
CA ASP A 107 7.88 1.41 21.29
C ASP A 107 7.29 0.48 20.23
N GLU A 108 6.23 0.91 19.53
CA GLU A 108 5.62 0.12 18.43
C GLU A 108 6.58 -0.08 17.25
N LEU A 109 7.36 0.94 16.88
CA LEU A 109 8.40 0.81 15.84
C LEU A 109 9.46 -0.20 16.26
N GLU A 110 9.93 -0.14 17.51
CA GLU A 110 10.92 -1.08 18.03
C GLU A 110 10.39 -2.52 18.04
N GLU A 111 9.16 -2.73 18.55
CA GLU A 111 8.49 -4.03 18.50
C GLU A 111 8.43 -4.59 17.07
N THR A 112 8.05 -3.76 16.11
CA THR A 112 7.93 -4.16 14.71
C THR A 112 9.27 -4.60 14.12
N ILE A 113 10.37 -3.93 14.48
CA ILE A 113 11.73 -4.31 14.06
C ILE A 113 12.15 -5.63 14.73
N LEU A 114 11.93 -5.77 16.04
CA LEU A 114 12.27 -7.00 16.78
C LEU A 114 11.51 -8.21 16.22
N LEU A 115 10.23 -8.07 15.93
CA LEU A 115 9.44 -9.11 15.29
C LEU A 115 9.96 -9.46 13.89
N SER A 116 10.39 -8.47 13.10
CA SER A 116 10.99 -8.69 11.78
C SER A 116 12.29 -9.45 11.89
N GLU A 117 13.17 -9.09 12.82
CA GLU A 117 14.43 -9.80 13.09
C GLU A 117 14.18 -11.25 13.56
N PHE A 118 13.14 -11.45 14.38
CA PHE A 118 12.75 -12.79 14.84
C PHE A 118 12.28 -13.67 13.68
N GLN A 119 11.47 -13.13 12.76
CA GLN A 119 11.03 -13.86 11.56
C GLN A 119 12.20 -14.27 10.67
N MET A 120 13.28 -13.47 10.61
CA MET A 120 14.49 -13.78 9.84
C MET A 120 15.35 -14.88 10.46
N LYS A 121 15.16 -15.19 11.76
CA LYS A 121 15.94 -16.20 12.50
C LYS A 121 15.21 -17.53 12.68
N LYS A 122 13.96 -17.64 12.25
CA LYS A 122 13.18 -18.87 12.40
C LYS A 122 13.80 -20.05 11.66
N GLU A 123 13.96 -21.18 12.36
CA GLU A 123 14.41 -22.43 11.78
C GLU A 123 13.46 -23.00 10.70
N SER A 124 12.18 -22.61 10.75
CA SER A 124 11.15 -22.98 9.74
C SER A 124 11.35 -22.29 8.39
N GLY A 125 12.34 -21.41 8.25
CA GLY A 125 12.66 -20.67 7.05
C GLY A 125 12.05 -19.28 6.98
N PHE A 126 12.46 -18.52 5.99
CA PHE A 126 12.05 -17.15 5.72
C PHE A 126 10.57 -17.08 5.28
N ASN A 127 9.74 -16.36 6.02
CA ASN A 127 8.37 -16.08 5.66
C ASN A 127 8.25 -14.68 5.07
N ALA A 128 8.30 -14.59 3.74
CA ALA A 128 8.23 -13.32 3.01
C ALA A 128 6.96 -12.52 3.29
N GLU A 129 5.81 -13.19 3.46
CA GLU A 129 4.54 -12.51 3.70
C GLU A 129 4.50 -11.84 5.07
N GLN A 130 4.96 -12.53 6.11
CA GLN A 130 5.02 -11.96 7.47
C GLN A 130 6.01 -10.80 7.54
N VAL A 131 7.17 -10.91 6.88
CA VAL A 131 8.15 -9.82 6.84
C VAL A 131 7.61 -8.62 6.07
N ALA A 132 6.91 -8.84 4.95
CA ALA A 132 6.26 -7.77 4.21
C ALA A 132 5.14 -7.07 5.01
N ALA A 133 4.38 -7.82 5.82
CA ALA A 133 3.35 -7.24 6.68
C ALA A 133 3.97 -6.36 7.78
N LEU A 134 5.09 -6.78 8.37
CA LEU A 134 5.82 -6.00 9.37
C LEU A 134 6.49 -4.76 8.75
N ASP A 135 7.04 -4.87 7.53
CA ASP A 135 7.55 -3.73 6.75
C ASP A 135 6.43 -2.68 6.55
N GLY A 136 5.22 -3.14 6.17
CA GLY A 136 4.05 -2.27 6.04
C GLY A 136 3.64 -1.59 7.35
N ARG A 137 3.63 -2.34 8.48
CA ARG A 137 3.31 -1.78 9.81
C ARG A 137 4.32 -0.71 10.22
N PHE A 138 5.61 -0.94 10.02
CA PHE A 138 6.65 0.05 10.32
C PHE A 138 6.42 1.37 9.58
N HIS A 139 6.17 1.29 8.28
CA HIS A 139 5.90 2.47 7.48
C HIS A 139 4.59 3.16 7.88
N ALA A 140 3.52 2.41 8.19
CA ALA A 140 2.24 2.99 8.61
C ALA A 140 2.38 3.81 9.91
N ILE A 141 3.15 3.32 10.90
CA ILE A 141 3.44 4.04 12.14
C ILE A 141 4.16 5.36 11.84
N LEU A 142 5.16 5.34 10.97
CA LEU A 142 5.90 6.56 10.56
C LEU A 142 4.99 7.56 9.84
N TYR A 143 4.11 7.07 8.95
CA TYR A 143 3.20 7.94 8.21
C TYR A 143 2.21 8.63 9.14
N ASP A 144 1.66 7.89 10.13
CA ASP A 144 0.79 8.45 11.14
C ASP A 144 1.53 9.45 12.04
N ALA A 145 2.73 9.09 12.52
CA ALA A 145 3.58 9.94 13.35
C ALA A 145 3.98 11.27 12.68
N SER A 146 3.95 11.35 11.34
CA SER A 146 4.19 12.61 10.64
C SER A 146 3.19 13.72 10.98
N GLY A 147 2.01 13.36 11.54
CA GLY A 147 0.92 14.28 11.85
C GLY A 147 0.22 14.87 10.61
N SER A 148 0.60 14.46 9.40
CA SER A 148 0.00 14.93 8.15
C SER A 148 -0.90 13.87 7.53
N ARG A 149 -2.21 14.05 7.66
CA ARG A 149 -3.21 13.16 7.04
C ARG A 149 -3.00 13.02 5.52
N ILE A 150 -2.66 14.12 4.84
CA ILE A 150 -2.46 14.11 3.38
C ILE A 150 -1.23 13.28 3.03
N LEU A 151 -0.11 13.50 3.71
CA LEU A 151 1.15 12.79 3.46
C LEU A 151 1.01 11.30 3.77
N SER A 152 0.37 10.97 4.90
CA SER A 152 0.08 9.59 5.30
C SER A 152 -0.76 8.86 4.24
N HIS A 153 -1.83 9.49 3.74
CA HIS A 153 -2.69 8.91 2.70
C HIS A 153 -1.92 8.62 1.40
N VAL A 154 -1.20 9.62 0.88
CA VAL A 154 -0.44 9.48 -0.38
C VAL A 154 0.66 8.40 -0.26
N LEU A 155 1.39 8.39 0.86
CA LEU A 155 2.45 7.40 1.08
C LEU A 155 1.90 5.99 1.29
N THR A 156 0.76 5.84 1.94
CA THR A 156 0.07 4.55 2.09
C THR A 156 -0.35 3.99 0.73
N ASP A 157 -0.93 4.80 -0.14
CA ASP A 157 -1.29 4.37 -1.49
C ASP A 157 -0.06 3.96 -2.30
N PHE A 158 0.99 4.77 -2.30
CA PHE A 158 2.24 4.40 -2.98
C PHE A 158 2.88 3.14 -2.40
N HIS A 159 2.81 2.94 -1.07
CA HIS A 159 3.29 1.73 -0.44
C HIS A 159 2.53 0.49 -0.97
N ASN A 160 1.20 0.58 -1.04
CA ASN A 160 0.35 -0.49 -1.56
C ASN A 160 0.68 -0.83 -3.03
N TYR A 161 0.90 0.18 -3.88
CA TYR A 161 1.32 -0.04 -5.26
C TYR A 161 2.65 -0.78 -5.36
N VAL A 162 3.65 -0.36 -4.58
CA VAL A 162 4.96 -1.01 -4.55
C VAL A 162 4.90 -2.43 -4.00
N GLN A 163 4.12 -2.67 -2.95
CA GLN A 163 3.92 -4.02 -2.39
C GLN A 163 3.31 -4.96 -3.42
N THR A 164 2.33 -4.49 -4.17
CA THR A 164 1.71 -5.25 -5.26
C THR A 164 2.71 -5.61 -6.36
N ALA A 165 3.49 -4.63 -6.81
CA ALA A 165 4.54 -4.88 -7.81
C ALA A 165 5.61 -5.86 -7.30
N ARG A 166 5.92 -5.85 -6.01
CA ARG A 166 6.86 -6.78 -5.37
C ARG A 166 6.31 -8.21 -5.23
N ARG A 167 5.00 -8.40 -5.10
CA ARG A 167 4.39 -9.75 -5.07
C ARG A 167 4.64 -10.55 -6.34
N THR A 168 4.83 -9.89 -7.47
CA THR A 168 5.19 -10.51 -8.75
C THR A 168 6.69 -10.76 -8.89
N SER A 169 7.52 -10.16 -8.03
CA SER A 169 8.95 -10.39 -7.97
C SER A 169 9.31 -11.07 -6.63
N ILE A 170 10.18 -12.06 -6.67
CA ILE A 170 10.63 -12.80 -5.46
C ILE A 170 11.27 -11.79 -4.50
N VAL A 171 10.64 -11.57 -3.35
CA VAL A 171 11.26 -10.81 -2.25
C VAL A 171 12.42 -11.63 -1.73
N SER A 172 13.66 -11.22 -2.04
CA SER A 172 14.84 -11.93 -1.58
C SER A 172 15.06 -11.70 -0.09
N GLU A 173 15.51 -12.75 0.60
CA GLU A 173 15.87 -12.67 2.02
C GLU A 173 16.93 -11.58 2.28
N ASP A 174 17.88 -11.40 1.37
CA ASP A 174 18.91 -10.35 1.47
C ASP A 174 18.31 -8.94 1.46
N ARG A 175 17.29 -8.69 0.63
CA ARG A 175 16.59 -7.40 0.60
C ARG A 175 15.81 -7.16 1.89
N ALA A 176 15.17 -8.20 2.44
CA ALA A 176 14.49 -8.11 3.72
C ALA A 176 15.46 -7.77 4.86
N ARG A 177 16.60 -8.45 4.92
CA ARG A 177 17.68 -8.15 5.90
C ARG A 177 18.20 -6.71 5.76
N LYS A 178 18.31 -6.22 4.54
CA LYS A 178 18.72 -4.83 4.29
C LYS A 178 17.66 -3.85 4.78
N SER A 179 16.38 -4.09 4.49
CA SER A 179 15.26 -3.25 4.95
C SER A 179 15.22 -3.13 6.47
N ILE A 180 15.35 -4.26 7.20
CA ILE A 180 15.38 -4.26 8.67
C ILE A 180 16.52 -3.41 9.21
N ARG A 181 17.72 -3.47 8.60
CA ARG A 181 18.85 -2.61 9.00
C ARG A 181 18.58 -1.13 8.74
N GLU A 182 17.95 -0.81 7.62
CA GLU A 182 17.54 0.55 7.26
C GLU A 182 16.50 1.07 8.28
N HIS A 183 15.49 0.27 8.63
CA HIS A 183 14.49 0.61 9.66
C HIS A 183 15.14 0.88 11.03
N ARG A 184 16.12 0.07 11.44
CA ARG A 184 16.83 0.30 12.69
C ARG A 184 17.65 1.60 12.69
N GLN A 185 18.18 2.02 11.56
CA GLN A 185 18.87 3.31 11.43
C GLN A 185 17.87 4.47 11.55
N ILE A 186 16.70 4.35 10.89
CA ILE A 186 15.63 5.34 11.00
C ILE A 186 15.16 5.47 12.45
N LEU A 187 14.89 4.34 13.14
CA LEU A 187 14.47 4.37 14.54
C LEU A 187 15.50 5.06 15.44
N ARG A 188 16.80 4.83 15.23
CA ARG A 188 17.86 5.53 15.99
C ARG A 188 17.83 7.03 15.77
N ALA A 189 17.73 7.47 14.50
CA ALA A 189 17.66 8.90 14.19
C ALA A 189 16.41 9.54 14.83
N ILE A 190 15.27 8.86 14.81
CA ILE A 190 14.03 9.31 15.47
C ILE A 190 14.23 9.43 16.98
N HIS A 191 14.83 8.42 17.63
CA HIS A 191 15.12 8.42 19.06
C HIS A 191 16.04 9.57 19.45
N ASP A 192 17.07 9.82 18.63
CA ASP A 192 18.04 10.90 18.84
C ASP A 192 17.50 12.28 18.43
N ARG A 193 16.26 12.34 17.91
CA ARG A 193 15.64 13.56 17.37
C ARG A 193 16.48 14.21 16.25
N ASP A 194 17.21 13.40 15.50
CA ASP A 194 18.04 13.79 14.37
C ASP A 194 17.22 13.68 13.06
N ALA A 195 16.81 14.87 12.47
CA ALA A 195 15.83 14.99 11.40
C ALA A 195 16.43 15.51 10.08
#